data_113034cdc49aef578cf0e0f62391273d
#
_entry.id   113034cdc49aef578cf0e0f62391273d
#
_cell.length_a   1.000
_cell.length_b   1.000
_cell.length_c   1.000
_cell.angle_alpha   90.00
_cell.angle_beta   90.00
_cell.angle_gamma   90.00
#
_symmetry.space_group_name_H-M   'P 1'
#
loop_
_entity.id
_entity.type
_entity.pdbx_description
1 polymer ?
#
loop_
_entity_poly.entity_id
_entity_poly.type
_entity_poly.pdbx_seq_one_letter_code
_entity_poly.pdbx_strand_id
1 'polypeptide(L)'
;VGMGCNKGNEVESLRQLLVKTLEDNGLALGSVTRLVSHEVKAGELGLVKLANQLGVEYRTESAEALAAHDVPTPSDVVAREVGTPSVSEAAVLCQGAELLVHKTKTSDATCAIGRIPARGHLSVVGLGPGSRDLLTPRAVEAIRNATFVAGYAPYVRQIRDLVRPGATILATKMGTEEERTQAVIEATRDGRNVAFVCGGDPAIYAMASPTLEMGTDGIDVEIVPGVTAE
;
A
#
# COMPACT_ATOMS: atom_id res chain seq x y z
N VAL A 1 -8.46 9.33 -4.38
CA VAL A 1 -8.97 10.69 -4.65
C VAL A 1 -10.11 11.00 -3.71
N GLY A 2 -10.05 12.14 -3.00
CA GLY A 2 -11.16 12.69 -2.22
C GLY A 2 -11.90 13.78 -2.99
N MET A 3 -13.22 13.68 -3.08
CA MET A 3 -14.04 14.71 -3.75
C MET A 3 -15.23 15.14 -2.91
N GLY A 4 -15.49 16.44 -2.93
CA GLY A 4 -16.72 17.05 -2.43
C GLY A 4 -17.40 17.82 -3.56
N CYS A 5 -18.74 17.90 -3.57
CA CYS A 5 -19.46 18.65 -4.59
C CYS A 5 -20.82 19.12 -4.07
N ASN A 6 -21.41 20.10 -4.75
CA ASN A 6 -22.79 20.49 -4.57
C ASN A 6 -23.73 19.35 -5.01
N LYS A 7 -24.96 19.35 -4.51
CA LYS A 7 -25.97 18.34 -4.90
C LYS A 7 -26.32 18.48 -6.38
N GLY A 8 -26.37 17.34 -7.08
CA GLY A 8 -26.74 17.26 -8.49
C GLY A 8 -25.64 17.71 -9.46
N ASN A 9 -24.37 17.70 -9.03
CA ASN A 9 -23.28 18.08 -9.91
C ASN A 9 -23.11 17.07 -11.06
N GLU A 10 -22.84 17.59 -12.26
CA GLU A 10 -22.69 16.77 -13.45
C GLU A 10 -21.37 15.98 -13.44
N VAL A 11 -21.43 14.73 -13.91
CA VAL A 11 -20.26 13.85 -13.95
C VAL A 11 -19.10 14.43 -14.75
N GLU A 12 -19.40 15.14 -15.84
CA GLU A 12 -18.38 15.73 -16.71
C GLU A 12 -17.62 16.88 -16.01
N SER A 13 -18.31 17.70 -15.24
CA SER A 13 -17.68 18.76 -14.42
C SER A 13 -16.73 18.16 -13.37
N LEU A 14 -17.17 17.10 -12.69
CA LEU A 14 -16.35 16.38 -11.71
C LEU A 14 -15.12 15.73 -12.35
N ARG A 15 -15.32 15.13 -13.54
CA ARG A 15 -14.25 14.50 -14.30
C ARG A 15 -13.22 15.52 -14.78
N GLN A 16 -13.64 16.66 -15.28
CA GLN A 16 -12.73 17.73 -15.69
C GLN A 16 -11.92 18.28 -14.53
N LEU A 17 -12.51 18.48 -13.35
CA LEU A 17 -11.78 18.89 -12.15
C LEU A 17 -10.74 17.83 -11.78
N LEU A 18 -11.09 16.55 -11.78
CA LEU A 18 -10.16 15.46 -11.44
C LEU A 18 -9.01 15.40 -12.44
N VAL A 19 -9.30 15.35 -13.74
CA VAL A 19 -8.29 15.25 -14.81
C VAL A 19 -7.32 16.43 -14.73
N LYS A 20 -7.87 17.66 -14.66
CA LYS A 20 -7.04 18.86 -14.51
C LYS A 20 -6.17 18.82 -13.28
N THR A 21 -6.70 18.39 -12.12
CA THR A 21 -5.94 18.30 -10.87
C THR A 21 -4.79 17.28 -11.00
N LEU A 22 -5.01 16.16 -11.69
CA LEU A 22 -3.98 15.15 -11.94
C LEU A 22 -2.90 15.67 -12.89
N GLU A 23 -3.30 16.24 -14.04
CA GLU A 23 -2.39 16.77 -15.07
C GLU A 23 -1.50 17.90 -14.54
N ASP A 24 -2.08 18.87 -13.82
CA ASP A 24 -1.36 19.98 -13.22
C ASP A 24 -0.28 19.53 -12.21
N ASN A 25 -0.38 18.28 -11.70
CA ASN A 25 0.55 17.70 -10.74
C ASN A 25 1.35 16.50 -11.30
N GLY A 26 1.32 16.28 -12.61
CA GLY A 26 2.10 15.20 -13.26
C GLY A 26 1.65 13.78 -12.89
N LEU A 27 0.37 13.62 -12.50
CA LEU A 27 -0.20 12.34 -12.09
C LEU A 27 -1.08 11.74 -13.21
N ALA A 28 -1.03 10.41 -13.35
CA ALA A 28 -1.80 9.71 -14.38
C ALA A 28 -3.21 9.34 -13.89
N LEU A 29 -4.23 9.56 -14.73
CA LEU A 29 -5.61 9.16 -14.44
C LEU A 29 -5.73 7.65 -14.16
N GLY A 30 -4.97 6.82 -14.88
CA GLY A 30 -4.96 5.36 -14.68
C GLY A 30 -4.37 4.89 -13.34
N SER A 31 -3.76 5.80 -12.55
CA SER A 31 -3.28 5.48 -11.19
C SER A 31 -4.33 5.69 -10.09
N VAL A 32 -5.50 6.22 -10.44
CA VAL A 32 -6.63 6.36 -9.50
C VAL A 32 -7.19 4.97 -9.19
N THR A 33 -7.22 4.61 -7.92
CA THR A 33 -7.71 3.31 -7.45
C THR A 33 -9.00 3.41 -6.65
N ARG A 34 -9.31 4.61 -6.13
CA ARG A 34 -10.49 4.82 -5.27
C ARG A 34 -10.95 6.27 -5.33
N LEU A 35 -12.28 6.46 -5.31
CA LEU A 35 -12.93 7.73 -5.12
C LEU A 35 -13.64 7.74 -3.76
N VAL A 36 -13.38 8.76 -2.95
CA VAL A 36 -13.92 8.85 -1.58
C VAL A 36 -14.62 10.19 -1.38
N SER A 37 -15.75 10.17 -0.66
CA SER A 37 -16.52 11.37 -0.31
C SER A 37 -17.15 11.24 1.07
N HIS A 38 -17.93 12.24 1.48
CA HIS A 38 -18.73 12.22 2.69
C HIS A 38 -19.98 11.34 2.51
N GLU A 39 -20.47 10.70 3.58
CA GLU A 39 -21.65 9.81 3.57
C GLU A 39 -22.91 10.44 3.02
N VAL A 40 -23.12 11.75 3.22
CA VAL A 40 -24.26 12.49 2.63
C VAL A 40 -24.23 12.47 1.10
N LYS A 41 -23.14 12.09 0.48
CA LYS A 41 -22.94 11.96 -0.97
C LYS A 41 -23.00 10.52 -1.47
N ALA A 42 -23.39 9.55 -0.63
CA ALA A 42 -23.49 8.15 -1.03
C ALA A 42 -24.39 7.93 -2.26
N GLY A 43 -25.47 8.69 -2.38
CA GLY A 43 -26.38 8.69 -3.53
C GLY A 43 -26.14 9.79 -4.57
N GLU A 44 -25.02 10.50 -4.53
CA GLU A 44 -24.73 11.57 -5.51
C GLU A 44 -24.36 10.97 -6.86
N LEU A 45 -25.31 11.06 -7.82
CA LEU A 45 -25.20 10.39 -9.10
C LEU A 45 -23.96 10.79 -9.92
N GLY A 46 -23.51 12.04 -9.79
CA GLY A 46 -22.29 12.52 -10.45
C GLY A 46 -21.04 11.76 -10.01
N LEU A 47 -20.87 11.59 -8.70
CA LEU A 47 -19.72 10.86 -8.11
C LEU A 47 -19.79 9.34 -8.39
N VAL A 48 -20.98 8.75 -8.26
CA VAL A 48 -21.19 7.33 -8.56
C VAL A 48 -20.87 7.03 -10.03
N LYS A 49 -21.36 7.85 -10.97
CA LYS A 49 -21.07 7.71 -12.40
C LYS A 49 -19.59 7.91 -12.70
N LEU A 50 -18.94 8.89 -12.05
CA LEU A 50 -17.49 9.11 -12.21
C LEU A 50 -16.69 7.88 -11.80
N ALA A 51 -16.97 7.32 -10.63
CA ALA A 51 -16.30 6.11 -10.17
C ALA A 51 -16.49 4.93 -11.13
N ASN A 52 -17.71 4.74 -11.62
CA ASN A 52 -18.02 3.71 -12.62
C ASN A 52 -17.27 3.91 -13.95
N GLN A 53 -17.18 5.15 -14.45
CA GLN A 53 -16.42 5.47 -15.68
C GLN A 53 -14.92 5.22 -15.52
N LEU A 54 -14.39 5.44 -14.30
CA LEU A 54 -12.98 5.18 -13.97
C LEU A 54 -12.71 3.71 -13.66
N GLY A 55 -13.75 2.90 -13.43
CA GLY A 55 -13.61 1.50 -13.00
C GLY A 55 -13.04 1.37 -11.60
N VAL A 56 -13.29 2.34 -10.71
CA VAL A 56 -12.73 2.37 -9.34
C VAL A 56 -13.82 2.25 -8.28
N GLU A 57 -13.41 1.83 -7.08
CA GLU A 57 -14.31 1.78 -5.92
C GLU A 57 -14.76 3.20 -5.53
N TYR A 58 -16.07 3.36 -5.28
CA TYR A 58 -16.62 4.55 -4.63
C TYR A 58 -16.90 4.26 -3.16
N ARG A 59 -16.29 5.03 -2.27
CA ARG A 59 -16.51 4.97 -0.82
C ARG A 59 -17.04 6.27 -0.26
N THR A 60 -17.80 6.16 0.81
CA THR A 60 -18.22 7.31 1.61
C THR A 60 -17.85 7.08 3.07
N GLU A 61 -17.42 8.14 3.72
CA GLU A 61 -17.01 8.13 5.12
C GLU A 61 -17.94 9.02 5.96
N SER A 62 -18.10 8.66 7.22
CA SER A 62 -18.94 9.42 8.14
C SER A 62 -18.32 10.80 8.48
N ALA A 63 -19.16 11.73 8.91
CA ALA A 63 -18.70 13.04 9.39
C ALA A 63 -17.68 12.91 10.52
N GLU A 64 -17.90 11.95 11.44
CA GLU A 64 -17.00 11.67 12.56
C GLU A 64 -15.63 11.17 12.10
N ALA A 65 -15.59 10.21 11.16
CA ALA A 65 -14.35 9.70 10.59
C ALA A 65 -13.56 10.80 9.87
N LEU A 66 -14.24 11.66 9.12
CA LEU A 66 -13.60 12.77 8.42
C LEU A 66 -13.08 13.85 9.38
N ALA A 67 -13.84 14.16 10.45
CA ALA A 67 -13.46 15.15 11.45
C ALA A 67 -12.28 14.73 12.33
N ALA A 68 -11.95 13.43 12.39
CA ALA A 68 -10.81 12.91 13.15
C ALA A 68 -9.44 13.28 12.55
N HIS A 69 -9.40 13.88 11.35
CA HIS A 69 -8.16 14.20 10.65
C HIS A 69 -7.96 15.73 10.53
N ASP A 70 -6.77 16.17 10.90
CA ASP A 70 -6.34 17.56 10.67
C ASP A 70 -6.11 17.79 9.17
N VAL A 71 -6.81 18.77 8.61
CA VAL A 71 -6.74 19.11 7.19
C VAL A 71 -5.97 20.41 6.96
N PRO A 72 -5.08 20.46 5.96
CA PRO A 72 -4.27 21.66 5.69
C PRO A 72 -5.08 22.89 5.23
N THR A 73 -6.22 22.66 4.54
CA THR A 73 -7.03 23.76 4.02
C THR A 73 -8.48 23.71 4.55
N PRO A 74 -8.70 24.06 5.83
CA PRO A 74 -10.02 24.04 6.43
C PRO A 74 -10.96 25.10 5.82
N SER A 75 -12.27 24.87 5.93
CA SER A 75 -13.32 25.78 5.50
C SER A 75 -14.43 25.83 6.54
N ASP A 76 -14.65 26.99 7.13
CA ASP A 76 -15.69 27.20 8.15
C ASP A 76 -17.10 26.96 7.61
N VAL A 77 -17.35 27.22 6.33
CA VAL A 77 -18.63 26.97 5.68
C VAL A 77 -18.92 25.47 5.63
N VAL A 78 -17.95 24.69 5.17
CA VAL A 78 -18.08 23.23 5.07
C VAL A 78 -18.20 22.61 6.47
N ALA A 79 -17.45 23.10 7.45
CA ALA A 79 -17.52 22.63 8.83
C ALA A 79 -18.93 22.80 9.44
N ARG A 80 -19.63 23.91 9.12
CA ARG A 80 -21.00 24.16 9.59
C ARG A 80 -22.05 23.29 8.89
N GLU A 81 -21.86 23.00 7.61
CA GLU A 81 -22.86 22.27 6.81
C GLU A 81 -22.77 20.76 6.95
N VAL A 82 -21.56 20.20 7.05
CA VAL A 82 -21.33 18.74 6.99
C VAL A 82 -20.48 18.20 8.15
N GLY A 83 -20.14 19.04 9.13
CA GLY A 83 -19.43 18.63 10.34
C GLY A 83 -17.93 18.32 10.16
N THR A 84 -17.35 18.61 8.99
CA THR A 84 -15.93 18.44 8.73
C THR A 84 -15.34 19.68 8.03
N PRO A 85 -14.12 20.10 8.39
CA PRO A 85 -13.53 21.34 7.82
C PRO A 85 -13.13 21.22 6.34
N SER A 86 -12.95 20.01 5.80
CA SER A 86 -12.67 19.78 4.38
C SER A 86 -13.03 18.34 3.99
N VAL A 87 -14.05 18.17 3.17
CA VAL A 87 -14.45 16.82 2.71
C VAL A 87 -13.37 16.15 1.87
N SER A 88 -12.81 16.85 0.88
CA SER A 88 -11.88 16.23 -0.08
C SER A 88 -10.56 15.80 0.54
N GLU A 89 -9.95 16.63 1.40
CA GLU A 89 -8.69 16.28 2.07
C GLU A 89 -8.89 15.24 3.17
N ALA A 90 -9.93 15.42 4.02
CA ALA A 90 -10.26 14.45 5.05
C ALA A 90 -10.59 13.07 4.45
N ALA A 91 -11.33 13.03 3.33
CA ALA A 91 -11.61 11.80 2.60
C ALA A 91 -10.35 11.08 2.10
N VAL A 92 -9.30 11.81 1.77
CA VAL A 92 -7.98 11.23 1.45
C VAL A 92 -7.31 10.68 2.70
N LEU A 93 -7.21 11.49 3.74
CA LEU A 93 -6.47 11.16 4.97
C LEU A 93 -7.06 9.97 5.72
N CYS A 94 -8.40 9.85 5.79
CA CYS A 94 -9.06 8.72 6.45
C CYS A 94 -8.84 7.36 5.76
N GLN A 95 -8.29 7.36 4.54
CA GLN A 95 -7.85 6.13 3.87
C GLN A 95 -6.41 5.71 4.24
N GLY A 96 -5.77 6.38 5.19
CA GLY A 96 -4.36 6.18 5.50
C GLY A 96 -3.43 6.61 4.37
N ALA A 97 -3.90 7.51 3.50
CA ALA A 97 -3.14 8.02 2.37
C ALA A 97 -2.33 9.26 2.75
N GLU A 98 -1.14 9.38 2.19
CA GLU A 98 -0.36 10.61 2.20
C GLU A 98 -0.97 11.62 1.22
N LEU A 99 -1.23 12.85 1.68
CA LEU A 99 -1.79 13.89 0.82
C LEU A 99 -0.72 14.41 -0.15
N LEU A 100 -0.93 14.19 -1.45
CA LEU A 100 -0.03 14.65 -2.52
C LEU A 100 -0.45 16.01 -3.08
N VAL A 101 -1.77 16.19 -3.27
CA VAL A 101 -2.33 17.42 -3.82
C VAL A 101 -3.40 17.92 -2.86
N HIS A 102 -3.17 19.12 -2.35
CA HIS A 102 -4.14 19.83 -1.53
C HIS A 102 -5.42 20.13 -2.29
N LYS A 103 -6.45 20.50 -1.55
CA LYS A 103 -7.76 20.81 -2.10
C LYS A 103 -7.70 21.81 -3.26
N THR A 104 -7.97 21.33 -4.46
CA THR A 104 -8.34 22.15 -5.63
C THR A 104 -9.86 22.34 -5.65
N LYS A 105 -10.34 23.48 -6.10
CA LYS A 105 -11.76 23.78 -6.12
C LYS A 105 -12.21 24.47 -7.41
N THR A 106 -13.45 24.17 -7.80
CA THR A 106 -14.25 24.97 -8.73
C THR A 106 -15.35 25.72 -7.94
N SER A 107 -16.31 26.31 -8.63
CA SER A 107 -17.49 26.92 -8.01
C SER A 107 -18.36 25.91 -7.25
N ASP A 108 -18.35 24.66 -7.64
CA ASP A 108 -19.33 23.63 -7.30
C ASP A 108 -18.75 22.29 -6.83
N ALA A 109 -17.42 22.11 -6.91
CA ALA A 109 -16.75 20.89 -6.49
C ALA A 109 -15.35 21.14 -5.94
N THR A 110 -14.86 20.19 -5.14
CA THR A 110 -13.49 20.13 -4.60
C THR A 110 -12.87 18.77 -4.88
N CYS A 111 -11.56 18.74 -5.13
CA CYS A 111 -10.77 17.54 -5.34
C CYS A 111 -9.47 17.62 -4.55
N ALA A 112 -9.09 16.54 -3.89
CA ALA A 112 -7.78 16.36 -3.28
C ALA A 112 -7.25 14.97 -3.66
N ILE A 113 -5.93 14.83 -3.77
CA ILE A 113 -5.31 13.59 -4.22
C ILE A 113 -4.32 13.13 -3.16
N GLY A 114 -4.38 11.86 -2.82
CA GLY A 114 -3.42 11.21 -1.95
C GLY A 114 -2.85 9.95 -2.55
N ARG A 115 -1.71 9.56 -2.04
CA ARG A 115 -1.06 8.28 -2.32
C ARG A 115 -1.38 7.32 -1.19
N ILE A 116 -2.03 6.22 -1.50
CA ILE A 116 -2.11 5.08 -0.57
C ILE A 116 -0.74 4.40 -0.64
N PRO A 117 0.00 4.31 0.48
CA PRO A 117 1.25 3.59 0.50
C PRO A 117 1.05 2.17 -0.06
N ALA A 118 1.95 1.72 -0.92
CA ALA A 118 1.92 0.34 -1.37
C ALA A 118 2.02 -0.56 -0.13
N ARG A 119 1.09 -1.50 0.03
CA ARG A 119 1.25 -2.54 1.04
C ARG A 119 2.43 -3.40 0.63
N GLY A 120 3.45 -3.44 1.44
CA GLY A 120 4.54 -4.35 1.24
C GLY A 120 4.10 -5.78 1.49
N HIS A 121 4.77 -6.72 0.83
CA HIS A 121 4.57 -8.14 0.99
C HIS A 121 5.85 -8.80 1.47
N LEU A 122 5.77 -9.56 2.57
CA LEU A 122 6.88 -10.30 3.14
C LEU A 122 6.68 -11.80 2.89
N SER A 123 7.52 -12.39 2.06
CA SER A 123 7.62 -13.84 1.94
C SER A 123 8.77 -14.35 2.78
N VAL A 124 8.50 -15.14 3.83
CA VAL A 124 9.52 -15.89 4.56
C VAL A 124 9.70 -17.22 3.86
N VAL A 125 10.86 -17.41 3.22
CA VAL A 125 11.05 -18.43 2.17
C VAL A 125 12.02 -19.50 2.61
N GLY A 126 11.56 -20.75 2.64
CA GLY A 126 12.39 -21.92 2.83
C GLY A 126 13.10 -22.34 1.55
N LEU A 127 14.42 -22.47 1.61
CA LEU A 127 15.26 -22.87 0.47
C LEU A 127 15.50 -24.39 0.37
N GLY A 128 14.95 -25.15 1.31
CA GLY A 128 15.27 -26.57 1.39
C GLY A 128 16.71 -26.82 1.87
N PRO A 129 17.23 -28.06 1.70
CA PRO A 129 18.55 -28.47 2.20
C PRO A 129 19.71 -27.95 1.34
N GLY A 130 19.46 -27.18 0.28
CA GLY A 130 20.48 -26.54 -0.54
C GLY A 130 20.54 -27.00 -2.00
N SER A 131 19.94 -28.12 -2.33
CA SER A 131 19.87 -28.59 -3.73
C SER A 131 18.82 -27.80 -4.52
N ARG A 132 19.14 -27.43 -5.75
CA ARG A 132 18.27 -26.57 -6.59
C ARG A 132 16.95 -27.26 -6.96
N ASP A 133 16.95 -28.54 -7.15
CA ASP A 133 15.77 -29.38 -7.48
C ASP A 133 14.79 -29.53 -6.31
N LEU A 134 15.24 -29.23 -5.08
CA LEU A 134 14.41 -29.19 -3.88
C LEU A 134 13.87 -27.80 -3.52
N LEU A 135 14.19 -26.79 -4.35
CA LEU A 135 13.61 -25.45 -4.21
C LEU A 135 12.20 -25.46 -4.82
N THR A 136 11.20 -25.11 -4.01
CA THR A 136 9.81 -25.14 -4.48
C THR A 136 9.55 -24.08 -5.57
N PRO A 137 8.63 -24.32 -6.53
CA PRO A 137 8.27 -23.29 -7.52
C PRO A 137 7.80 -21.98 -6.89
N ARG A 138 7.09 -22.04 -5.75
CA ARG A 138 6.62 -20.86 -5.01
C ARG A 138 7.79 -20.07 -4.41
N ALA A 139 8.82 -20.76 -3.89
CA ALA A 139 10.03 -20.10 -3.41
C ALA A 139 10.77 -19.35 -4.55
N VAL A 140 10.88 -19.98 -5.72
CA VAL A 140 11.47 -19.33 -6.91
C VAL A 140 10.69 -18.08 -7.31
N GLU A 141 9.37 -18.16 -7.33
CA GLU A 141 8.49 -17.04 -7.67
C GLU A 141 8.64 -15.89 -6.66
N ALA A 142 8.60 -16.18 -5.36
CA ALA A 142 8.76 -15.20 -4.30
C ALA A 142 10.10 -14.46 -4.40
N ILE A 143 11.20 -15.18 -4.63
CA ILE A 143 12.54 -14.59 -4.78
C ILE A 143 12.62 -13.71 -6.04
N ARG A 144 12.09 -14.15 -7.18
CA ARG A 144 12.12 -13.39 -8.43
C ARG A 144 11.29 -12.11 -8.39
N ASN A 145 10.20 -12.10 -7.63
CA ASN A 145 9.32 -10.94 -7.49
C ASN A 145 9.81 -9.96 -6.42
N ALA A 146 10.74 -10.37 -5.57
CA ALA A 146 11.25 -9.54 -4.49
C ALA A 146 12.05 -8.33 -5.00
N THR A 147 11.81 -7.16 -4.40
CA THR A 147 12.61 -5.94 -4.56
C THR A 147 13.65 -5.78 -3.45
N PHE A 148 13.51 -6.58 -2.38
CA PHE A 148 14.44 -6.68 -1.26
C PHE A 148 14.59 -8.15 -0.87
N VAL A 149 15.81 -8.65 -0.84
CA VAL A 149 16.13 -10.03 -0.45
C VAL A 149 17.04 -10.01 0.76
N ALA A 150 16.64 -10.68 1.83
CA ALA A 150 17.42 -10.77 3.06
C ALA A 150 17.64 -12.23 3.48
N GLY A 151 18.76 -12.49 4.14
CA GLY A 151 19.04 -13.82 4.66
C GLY A 151 20.48 -13.96 5.18
N TYR A 152 20.76 -15.11 5.76
CA TYR A 152 22.13 -15.52 6.05
C TYR A 152 22.96 -15.60 4.77
N ALA A 153 24.15 -15.06 4.76
CA ALA A 153 24.96 -14.88 3.56
C ALA A 153 25.15 -16.15 2.70
N PRO A 154 25.38 -17.35 3.26
CA PRO A 154 25.41 -18.59 2.47
C PRO A 154 24.11 -18.87 1.73
N TYR A 155 22.94 -18.66 2.35
CA TYR A 155 21.63 -18.88 1.72
C TYR A 155 21.36 -17.88 0.61
N VAL A 156 21.68 -16.63 0.82
CA VAL A 156 21.57 -15.59 -0.21
C VAL A 156 22.44 -15.90 -1.42
N ARG A 157 23.66 -16.45 -1.20
CA ARG A 157 24.53 -16.89 -2.31
C ARG A 157 23.91 -18.01 -3.16
N GLN A 158 23.21 -18.94 -2.55
CA GLN A 158 22.57 -20.08 -3.26
C GLN A 158 21.53 -19.63 -4.29
N ILE A 159 20.89 -18.49 -4.06
CA ILE A 159 19.77 -18.01 -4.89
C ILE A 159 20.10 -16.72 -5.66
N ARG A 160 21.37 -16.32 -5.70
CA ARG A 160 21.80 -15.06 -6.30
C ARG A 160 21.37 -14.88 -7.75
N ASP A 161 21.34 -15.94 -8.52
CA ASP A 161 20.92 -16.01 -9.91
C ASP A 161 19.40 -15.86 -10.11
N LEU A 162 18.61 -16.09 -9.05
CA LEU A 162 17.16 -15.87 -9.06
C LEU A 162 16.77 -14.44 -8.72
N VAL A 163 17.65 -13.70 -8.04
CA VAL A 163 17.36 -12.34 -7.60
C VAL A 163 17.31 -11.40 -8.81
N ARG A 164 16.22 -10.69 -8.96
CA ARG A 164 16.02 -9.75 -10.08
C ARG A 164 17.07 -8.63 -10.09
N PRO A 165 17.46 -8.12 -11.26
CA PRO A 165 18.30 -6.94 -11.35
C PRO A 165 17.68 -5.75 -10.62
N GLY A 166 18.48 -4.99 -9.86
CA GLY A 166 18.04 -3.82 -9.12
C GLY A 166 17.42 -4.10 -7.75
N ALA A 167 17.23 -5.37 -7.36
CA ALA A 167 16.81 -5.69 -5.99
C ALA A 167 17.91 -5.37 -4.98
N THR A 168 17.53 -4.84 -3.83
CA THR A 168 18.43 -4.67 -2.68
C THR A 168 18.70 -6.02 -2.03
N ILE A 169 19.93 -6.29 -1.65
CA ILE A 169 20.32 -7.54 -0.99
C ILE A 169 20.93 -7.25 0.37
N LEU A 170 20.35 -7.81 1.41
CA LEU A 170 20.86 -7.81 2.78
C LEU A 170 21.35 -9.23 3.15
N ALA A 171 22.63 -9.48 2.92
CA ALA A 171 23.27 -10.73 3.29
C ALA A 171 24.06 -10.55 4.60
N THR A 172 23.64 -11.20 5.68
CA THR A 172 24.23 -11.00 6.99
C THR A 172 24.92 -12.24 7.53
N LYS A 173 25.64 -12.09 8.63
CA LYS A 173 26.30 -13.19 9.35
C LYS A 173 25.29 -13.90 10.27
N MET A 174 25.69 -15.05 10.81
CA MET A 174 24.99 -15.72 11.91
C MET A 174 25.08 -14.85 13.18
N GLY A 175 24.05 -14.88 14.03
CA GLY A 175 23.97 -14.08 15.24
C GLY A 175 23.44 -12.65 15.04
N THR A 176 22.95 -12.32 13.84
CA THR A 176 22.28 -11.02 13.53
C THR A 176 20.84 -11.23 13.08
N GLU A 177 20.19 -12.28 13.58
CA GLU A 177 18.83 -12.67 13.18
C GLU A 177 17.82 -11.57 13.52
N GLU A 178 17.91 -10.98 14.68
CA GLU A 178 17.01 -9.92 15.15
C GLU A 178 17.12 -8.66 14.29
N GLU A 179 18.36 -8.17 14.09
CA GLU A 179 18.63 -6.99 13.25
C GLU A 179 18.13 -7.21 11.79
N ARG A 180 18.36 -8.40 11.27
CA ARG A 180 17.93 -8.79 9.92
C ARG A 180 16.41 -8.86 9.82
N THR A 181 15.72 -9.40 10.83
CA THR A 181 14.27 -9.46 10.89
C THR A 181 13.66 -8.06 10.97
N GLN A 182 14.24 -7.19 11.79
CA GLN A 182 13.82 -5.80 11.89
C GLN A 182 13.93 -5.08 10.53
N ALA A 183 15.07 -5.21 9.84
CA ALA A 183 15.27 -4.61 8.53
C ALA A 183 14.29 -5.12 7.47
N VAL A 184 13.92 -6.40 7.53
CA VAL A 184 12.93 -7.03 6.66
C VAL A 184 11.53 -6.44 6.90
N ILE A 185 11.13 -6.30 8.16
CA ILE A 185 9.83 -5.71 8.54
C ILE A 185 9.75 -4.24 8.10
N GLU A 186 10.80 -3.46 8.34
CA GLU A 186 10.88 -2.06 7.91
C GLU A 186 10.77 -1.93 6.39
N ALA A 187 11.56 -2.70 5.64
CA ALA A 187 11.49 -2.71 4.17
C ALA A 187 10.09 -3.08 3.66
N THR A 188 9.39 -3.98 4.35
CA THR A 188 8.01 -4.35 3.99
C THR A 188 7.04 -3.20 4.31
N ARG A 189 7.19 -2.53 5.45
CA ARG A 189 6.37 -1.35 5.80
C ARG A 189 6.56 -0.20 4.81
N ASP A 190 7.76 -0.08 4.24
CA ASP A 190 8.07 0.86 3.15
C ASP A 190 7.44 0.46 1.79
N GLY A 191 6.58 -0.57 1.76
CA GLY A 191 5.86 -1.01 0.57
C GLY A 191 6.67 -1.91 -0.37
N ARG A 192 7.77 -2.49 0.09
CA ARG A 192 8.60 -3.40 -0.73
C ARG A 192 8.06 -4.82 -0.74
N ASN A 193 8.27 -5.53 -1.84
CA ASN A 193 8.15 -6.99 -1.88
C ASN A 193 9.45 -7.58 -1.36
N VAL A 194 9.39 -8.24 -0.20
CA VAL A 194 10.54 -8.76 0.51
C VAL A 194 10.55 -10.28 0.47
N ALA A 195 11.69 -10.88 0.11
CA ALA A 195 11.96 -12.30 0.30
C ALA A 195 12.98 -12.47 1.43
N PHE A 196 12.53 -13.03 2.54
CA PHE A 196 13.38 -13.36 3.67
C PHE A 196 13.73 -14.85 3.63
N VAL A 197 14.95 -15.17 3.19
CA VAL A 197 15.33 -16.55 2.89
C VAL A 197 16.05 -17.24 4.05
N CYS A 198 15.70 -18.49 4.29
CA CYS A 198 16.34 -19.38 5.27
C CYS A 198 16.53 -20.80 4.72
N GLY A 199 17.40 -21.60 5.32
CA GLY A 199 17.58 -23.00 4.97
C GLY A 199 16.40 -23.86 5.46
N GLY A 200 16.16 -24.99 4.81
CA GLY A 200 15.09 -25.90 5.19
C GLY A 200 13.70 -25.32 5.01
N ASP A 201 12.83 -25.56 5.99
CA ASP A 201 11.49 -25.01 6.09
C ASP A 201 11.48 -23.84 7.08
N PRO A 202 10.84 -22.69 6.78
CA PRO A 202 10.88 -21.52 7.65
C PRO A 202 10.12 -21.69 8.97
N ALA A 203 9.18 -22.62 9.04
CA ALA A 203 8.40 -22.90 10.26
C ALA A 203 9.09 -23.90 11.21
N ILE A 204 10.15 -24.58 10.77
CA ILE A 204 10.83 -25.58 11.57
C ILE A 204 12.18 -25.05 12.04
N TYR A 205 12.25 -24.63 13.31
CA TYR A 205 13.44 -24.06 13.96
C TYR A 205 14.14 -22.95 13.14
N ALA A 206 13.35 -22.16 12.42
CA ALA A 206 13.85 -21.15 11.48
C ALA A 206 13.14 -19.80 11.68
N MET A 207 13.06 -18.98 10.63
CA MET A 207 12.75 -17.56 10.74
C MET A 207 11.26 -17.19 10.80
N ALA A 208 10.32 -18.15 10.62
CA ALA A 208 8.89 -17.81 10.62
C ALA A 208 8.40 -17.30 12.00
N SER A 209 8.64 -18.05 13.07
CA SER A 209 8.21 -17.65 14.42
C SER A 209 8.86 -16.35 14.88
N PRO A 210 10.18 -16.14 14.84
CA PRO A 210 10.80 -14.87 15.19
C PRO A 210 10.25 -13.68 14.39
N THR A 211 9.98 -13.88 13.10
CA THR A 211 9.42 -12.81 12.24
C THR A 211 8.02 -12.41 12.69
N LEU A 212 7.15 -13.37 12.98
CA LEU A 212 5.79 -13.12 13.43
C LEU A 212 5.75 -12.50 14.83
N GLU A 213 6.63 -12.93 15.73
CA GLU A 213 6.74 -12.43 17.10
C GLU A 213 7.23 -10.98 17.18
N MET A 214 8.04 -10.51 16.23
CA MET A 214 8.52 -9.13 16.17
C MET A 214 7.45 -8.11 15.75
N GLY A 215 6.25 -8.57 15.40
CA GLY A 215 5.10 -7.72 15.05
C GLY A 215 5.01 -7.43 13.55
N THR A 216 4.04 -8.09 12.93
CA THR A 216 3.75 -7.99 11.49
C THR A 216 2.48 -7.19 11.22
N ASP A 217 2.02 -6.40 12.18
CA ASP A 217 0.80 -5.58 12.03
C ASP A 217 0.93 -4.60 10.86
N GLY A 218 -0.09 -4.61 10.01
CA GLY A 218 -0.18 -3.71 8.86
C GLY A 218 0.63 -4.14 7.63
N ILE A 219 1.35 -5.27 7.67
CA ILE A 219 2.02 -5.86 6.51
C ILE A 219 1.39 -7.20 6.12
N ASP A 220 1.51 -7.54 4.84
CA ASP A 220 1.06 -8.83 4.31
C ASP A 220 2.21 -9.83 4.40
N VAL A 221 1.99 -10.97 5.10
CA VAL A 221 3.03 -11.99 5.36
C VAL A 221 2.62 -13.34 4.80
N GLU A 222 3.50 -13.94 4.03
CA GLU A 222 3.39 -15.31 3.52
C GLU A 222 4.55 -16.17 4.03
N ILE A 223 4.25 -17.33 4.56
CA ILE A 223 5.25 -18.37 4.86
C ILE A 223 5.30 -19.33 3.66
N VAL A 224 6.41 -19.31 2.94
CA VAL A 224 6.65 -20.16 1.77
C VAL A 224 7.43 -21.40 2.21
N PRO A 225 6.82 -22.58 2.21
CA PRO A 225 7.44 -23.79 2.73
C PRO A 225 8.65 -24.23 1.89
N GLY A 226 9.61 -24.84 2.53
CA GLY A 226 10.75 -25.53 1.93
C GLY A 226 10.82 -26.99 2.37
N VAL A 227 11.62 -27.79 1.68
CA VAL A 227 11.95 -29.14 2.15
C VAL A 227 12.80 -29.03 3.41
N THR A 228 12.39 -29.70 4.50
CA THR A 228 13.13 -29.66 5.77
C THR A 228 14.57 -30.18 5.59
N ALA A 229 15.53 -29.45 6.17
CA ALA A 229 16.95 -29.78 6.11
C ALA A 229 17.36 -30.58 7.38
N GLU A 230 16.96 -31.81 7.48
CA GLU A 230 17.43 -32.77 8.52
C GLU A 230 18.43 -33.77 7.93
#